data_effb629402ad0e8174572b3164d4bef2
#
_entry.id   effb629402ad0e8174572b3164d4bef2
#
_cell.length_a   1.000
_cell.length_b   1.000
_cell.length_c   1.000
_cell.angle_alpha   90.00
_cell.angle_beta   90.00
_cell.angle_gamma   90.00
#
_symmetry.space_group_name_H-M   'P 1'
#
loop_
_entity.id
_entity.type
_entity.pdbx_description
1 polymer ?
#
loop_
_entity_poly.entity_id
_entity_poly.type
_entity_poly.pdbx_seq_one_letter_code
_entity_poly.pdbx_strand_id
1 'polypeptide(L)'
;MQFEPYIGKQLTRAIKANTTRFERQIVAEKHLISVHTLNTVISGERKITNFNEPALTDIIKLAIRNANNNGKTLADYYQQKEAAEATP
;
A
#
# COMPACT_ATOMS: atom_id res chain seq x y z
N MET A 1 -14.34 3.61 9.43
CA MET A 1 -13.48 4.72 9.12
C MET A 1 -14.08 5.57 8.04
N GLN A 2 -14.01 6.86 8.23
CA GLN A 2 -14.55 7.73 7.22
C GLN A 2 -13.42 8.37 6.46
N PHE A 3 -13.41 8.14 5.17
CA PHE A 3 -12.48 8.84 4.32
C PHE A 3 -13.17 10.08 3.81
N GLU A 4 -12.43 11.10 3.52
CA GLU A 4 -12.91 12.19 2.71
C GLU A 4 -13.26 11.59 1.35
N PRO A 5 -14.02 12.27 0.50
CA PRO A 5 -14.39 11.72 -0.81
C PRO A 5 -13.19 11.22 -1.61
N TYR A 6 -12.01 11.78 -1.36
CA TYR A 6 -10.78 11.37 -2.00
C TYR A 6 -9.72 11.16 -0.94
N ILE A 7 -8.80 10.25 -1.19
CA ILE A 7 -7.71 10.07 -0.25
C ILE A 7 -6.70 11.21 -0.43
N GLY A 8 -5.96 11.49 0.62
CA GLY A 8 -4.97 12.55 0.59
C GLY A 8 -3.66 12.11 -0.04
N LYS A 9 -2.84 13.07 -0.41
CA LYS A 9 -1.56 12.80 -1.09
C LYS A 9 -0.61 11.95 -0.27
N GLN A 10 -0.61 12.13 1.04
CA GLN A 10 0.28 11.35 1.91
C GLN A 10 -0.08 9.87 1.86
N LEU A 11 -1.38 9.56 1.90
CA LEU A 11 -1.82 8.18 1.83
C LEU A 11 -1.55 7.60 0.45
N THR A 12 -1.77 8.39 -0.61
CA THR A 12 -1.42 7.98 -1.97
C THR A 12 0.04 7.57 -2.05
N ARG A 13 0.93 8.41 -1.52
CA ARG A 13 2.37 8.11 -1.56
C ARG A 13 2.69 6.87 -0.76
N ALA A 14 2.09 6.73 0.41
CA ALA A 14 2.35 5.57 1.27
C ALA A 14 1.92 4.27 0.58
N ILE A 15 0.75 4.29 -0.05
CA ILE A 15 0.27 3.11 -0.76
C ILE A 15 1.19 2.79 -1.93
N LYS A 16 1.51 3.78 -2.74
CA LYS A 16 2.35 3.55 -3.92
C LYS A 16 3.75 3.11 -3.55
N ALA A 17 4.28 3.62 -2.46
CA ALA A 17 5.61 3.25 -2.02
C ALA A 17 5.68 1.86 -1.40
N ASN A 18 4.54 1.35 -0.92
CA ASN A 18 4.54 0.10 -0.16
C ASN A 18 3.71 -1.00 -0.80
N THR A 19 3.25 -0.82 -2.02
CA THR A 19 2.56 -1.89 -2.76
C THR A 19 3.12 -1.95 -4.16
N THR A 20 3.06 -3.15 -4.74
CA THR A 20 3.47 -3.33 -6.11
C THR A 20 2.27 -3.30 -7.02
N ARG A 21 2.51 -3.12 -8.30
CA ARG A 21 1.48 -3.19 -9.32
C ARG A 21 0.75 -4.52 -9.28
N PHE A 22 1.51 -5.59 -9.08
CA PHE A 22 0.96 -6.94 -9.02
C PHE A 22 0.01 -7.08 -7.82
N GLU A 23 0.42 -6.56 -6.67
CA GLU A 23 -0.41 -6.61 -5.47
C GLU A 23 -1.71 -5.83 -5.66
N ARG A 24 -1.64 -4.66 -6.28
CA ARG A 24 -2.83 -3.87 -6.56
C ARG A 24 -3.77 -4.59 -7.51
N GLN A 25 -3.22 -5.31 -8.47
CA GLN A 25 -4.02 -6.09 -9.39
C GLN A 25 -4.75 -7.23 -8.66
N ILE A 26 -4.05 -7.92 -7.77
CA ILE A 26 -4.64 -9.00 -6.99
C ILE A 26 -5.79 -8.47 -6.12
N VAL A 27 -5.59 -7.35 -5.46
CA VAL A 27 -6.62 -6.76 -4.61
C VAL A 27 -7.82 -6.34 -5.45
N ALA A 28 -7.58 -5.71 -6.59
CA ALA A 28 -8.66 -5.31 -7.48
C ALA A 28 -9.48 -6.51 -7.92
N GLU A 29 -8.81 -7.58 -8.32
CA GLU A 29 -9.50 -8.81 -8.74
C GLU A 29 -10.31 -9.43 -7.61
N LYS A 30 -9.75 -9.42 -6.41
CA LYS A 30 -10.43 -9.95 -5.24
C LYS A 30 -11.75 -9.23 -5.00
N HIS A 31 -11.79 -7.95 -5.25
CA HIS A 31 -12.97 -7.14 -5.02
C HIS A 31 -13.77 -6.88 -6.29
N LEU A 32 -13.43 -7.56 -7.37
CA LEU A 32 -14.16 -7.49 -8.64
C LEU A 32 -14.26 -6.08 -9.22
N ILE A 33 -13.19 -5.32 -9.06
CA ILE A 33 -13.09 -4.00 -9.70
C ILE A 33 -11.86 -4.03 -10.60
N SER A 34 -11.80 -3.12 -11.55
CA SER A 34 -10.64 -3.07 -12.42
C SER A 34 -9.45 -2.48 -11.65
N VAL A 35 -8.26 -2.90 -12.01
CA VAL A 35 -7.06 -2.33 -11.41
C VAL A 35 -6.94 -0.85 -11.74
N HIS A 36 -7.46 -0.44 -12.89
CA HIS A 36 -7.49 0.98 -13.27
C HIS A 36 -8.35 1.77 -12.28
N THR A 37 -9.52 1.24 -11.94
CA THR A 37 -10.39 1.88 -10.96
C THR A 37 -9.66 2.00 -9.62
N LEU A 38 -9.04 0.92 -9.16
CA LEU A 38 -8.31 0.95 -7.90
C LEU A 38 -7.17 1.97 -7.94
N ASN A 39 -6.41 1.98 -9.03
CA ASN A 39 -5.29 2.92 -9.18
C ASN A 39 -5.76 4.38 -9.17
N THR A 40 -6.89 4.67 -9.79
CA THR A 40 -7.41 6.05 -9.80
C THR A 40 -7.95 6.46 -8.44
N VAL A 41 -8.50 5.53 -7.66
CA VAL A 41 -8.88 5.80 -6.28
C VAL A 41 -7.63 6.07 -5.44
N ILE A 42 -6.61 5.24 -5.60
CA ILE A 42 -5.34 5.40 -4.88
C ILE A 42 -4.70 6.75 -5.22
N SER A 43 -4.76 7.16 -6.48
CA SER A 43 -4.17 8.43 -6.90
C SER A 43 -4.96 9.65 -6.47
N GLY A 44 -6.16 9.44 -5.92
CA GLY A 44 -7.00 10.56 -5.51
C GLY A 44 -7.77 11.20 -6.64
N GLU A 45 -7.75 10.57 -7.82
CA GLU A 45 -8.48 11.09 -8.97
C GLU A 45 -9.94 10.63 -8.99
N ARG A 46 -10.22 9.54 -8.31
CA ARG A 46 -11.56 8.98 -8.27
C ARG A 46 -12.09 9.00 -6.85
N LYS A 47 -13.35 9.36 -6.71
CA LYS A 47 -14.02 9.42 -5.44
C LYS A 47 -14.10 8.05 -4.80
N ILE A 48 -13.98 7.98 -3.49
CA ILE A 48 -14.20 6.76 -2.74
C ILE A 48 -15.70 6.52 -2.68
N THR A 49 -16.12 5.32 -3.00
CA THR A 49 -17.53 4.92 -2.96
C THR A 49 -17.66 3.62 -2.20
N ASN A 50 -18.89 3.24 -1.87
CA ASN A 50 -19.13 1.95 -1.23
C ASN A 50 -18.63 0.81 -2.09
N PHE A 51 -18.58 1.01 -3.40
CA PHE A 51 -18.14 -0.01 -4.33
C PHE A 51 -16.64 -0.23 -4.28
N ASN A 52 -15.86 0.84 -4.19
CA ASN A 52 -14.39 0.71 -4.23
C ASN A 52 -13.71 0.78 -2.86
N GLU A 53 -14.44 1.17 -1.83
CA GLU A 53 -13.86 1.29 -0.50
C GLU A 53 -13.29 -0.02 0.04
N PRO A 54 -13.95 -1.17 -0.13
CA PRO A 54 -13.37 -2.42 0.38
C PRO A 54 -12.01 -2.74 -0.24
N ALA A 55 -11.85 -2.47 -1.53
CA ALA A 55 -10.56 -2.69 -2.19
C ALA A 55 -9.53 -1.70 -1.68
N LEU A 56 -9.92 -0.44 -1.50
CA LEU A 56 -9.03 0.57 -0.96
C LEU A 56 -8.59 0.20 0.45
N THR A 57 -9.51 -0.26 1.29
CA THR A 57 -9.20 -0.68 2.65
C THR A 57 -8.19 -1.82 2.65
N ASP A 58 -8.39 -2.82 1.79
CA ASP A 58 -7.46 -3.93 1.69
C ASP A 58 -6.08 -3.49 1.24
N ILE A 59 -6.01 -2.60 0.26
CA ILE A 59 -4.70 -2.16 -0.22
C ILE A 59 -3.99 -1.30 0.82
N ILE A 60 -4.73 -0.54 1.63
CA ILE A 60 -4.15 0.21 2.73
C ILE A 60 -3.57 -0.74 3.77
N LYS A 61 -4.33 -1.77 4.13
CA LYS A 61 -3.84 -2.77 5.09
C LYS A 61 -2.59 -3.45 4.58
N LEU A 62 -2.57 -3.77 3.30
CA LEU A 62 -1.41 -4.39 2.69
C LEU A 62 -0.22 -3.44 2.69
N ALA A 63 -0.46 -2.18 2.37
CA ALA A 63 0.60 -1.16 2.39
C ALA A 63 1.19 -1.03 3.79
N ILE A 64 0.34 -1.01 4.81
CA ILE A 64 0.80 -0.92 6.19
C ILE A 64 1.64 -2.15 6.54
N ARG A 65 1.15 -3.33 6.20
CA ARG A 65 1.88 -4.55 6.47
C ARG A 65 3.22 -4.57 5.76
N ASN A 66 3.21 -4.19 4.49
CA ASN A 66 4.44 -4.16 3.71
C ASN A 66 5.42 -3.11 4.25
N ALA A 67 4.91 -1.96 4.66
CA ALA A 67 5.76 -0.93 5.25
C ALA A 67 6.41 -1.44 6.53
N ASN A 68 5.62 -2.09 7.36
CA ASN A 68 6.16 -2.66 8.60
C ASN A 68 7.14 -3.78 8.31
N ASN A 69 6.81 -4.66 7.38
CA ASN A 69 7.70 -5.76 7.03
C ASN A 69 8.95 -5.25 6.35
N ASN A 70 8.80 -4.34 5.42
CA ASN A 70 9.95 -3.77 4.72
C ASN A 70 10.81 -2.96 5.68
N GLY A 71 10.17 -2.17 6.53
CA GLY A 71 10.89 -1.42 7.54
C GLY A 71 11.64 -2.35 8.48
N LYS A 72 10.96 -3.38 8.92
CA LYS A 72 11.58 -4.36 9.80
C LYS A 72 12.66 -5.12 9.04
N THR A 73 12.36 -5.56 7.83
CA THR A 73 13.32 -6.29 7.02
C THR A 73 14.52 -5.43 6.70
N LEU A 74 14.29 -4.18 6.32
CA LEU A 74 15.38 -3.28 6.04
C LEU A 74 16.18 -2.97 7.30
N ALA A 75 15.48 -2.75 8.41
CA ALA A 75 16.15 -2.52 9.68
C ALA A 75 16.96 -3.74 10.08
N ASP A 76 16.35 -4.92 9.97
CA ASP A 76 17.05 -6.15 10.25
C ASP A 76 18.23 -6.35 9.30
N TYR A 77 18.00 -6.09 8.02
CA TYR A 77 19.03 -6.21 7.01
C TYR A 77 20.19 -5.27 7.31
N TYR A 78 19.90 -4.02 7.64
CA TYR A 78 20.94 -3.06 7.96
C TYR A 78 21.62 -3.44 9.24
N GLN A 79 20.89 -3.90 10.24
CA GLN A 79 21.49 -4.34 11.49
C GLN A 79 22.34 -5.58 11.27
N GLN A 80 21.83 -6.54 10.52
CA GLN A 80 22.60 -7.73 10.21
C GLN A 80 23.81 -7.39 9.36
N LYS A 81 23.62 -6.51 8.40
CA LYS A 81 24.71 -6.11 7.54
C LYS A 81 25.74 -5.32 8.28
N GLU A 82 25.30 -4.41 9.15
CA GLU A 82 26.21 -3.67 9.99
C GLU A 82 26.89 -4.60 10.98
N ALA A 83 26.11 -5.52 11.56
CA ALA A 83 26.69 -6.51 12.45
C ALA A 83 27.67 -7.40 11.71
N ALA A 84 27.35 -7.74 10.48
CA ALA A 84 28.21 -8.59 9.68
C ALA A 84 29.40 -7.83 9.12
N GLU A 85 29.21 -6.56 8.81
CA GLU A 85 30.26 -5.76 8.22
C GLU A 85 30.97 -4.89 9.20
N ALA A 86 30.21 -4.35 10.11
CA ALA A 86 30.80 -3.45 11.04
C ALA A 86 31.09 -4.10 12.32
N THR A 87 30.28 -5.05 12.64
CA THR A 87 30.58 -5.76 13.77
C THR A 87 30.71 -6.96 13.31
N PRO A 88 31.15 -7.04 12.60
CA PRO A 88 31.02 -8.12 11.92
C PRO A 88 31.03 -9.10 12.59
#